data_14fbab738d516ff17833ddb5b7aacf91
#
_entry.id   14fbab738d516ff17833ddb5b7aacf91
#
_cell.length_a   1.000
_cell.length_b   1.000
_cell.length_c   1.000
_cell.angle_alpha   90.00
_cell.angle_beta   90.00
_cell.angle_gamma   90.00
#
_symmetry.space_group_name_H-M   'P 1'
#
loop_
_entity.id
_entity.type
_entity.pdbx_description
1 polymer ?
#
loop_
_entity_poly.entity_id
_entity_poly.type
_entity_poly.pdbx_seq_one_letter_code
_entity_poly.pdbx_strand_id
1 'polypeptide(L)'
;MKRFNELKLQVLSMFASTEGEWLGPDEAAERLRFFPTRAAWTYFKRLWRFGLLERRSRGRGTLQYRLSEAGRSRLRWLRSQ
;
A
#
# COMPACT_ATOMS: atom_id res chain seq x y z
N MET A 1 -12.84 15.16 -2.93
CA MET A 1 -11.99 14.25 -2.12
C MET A 1 -10.75 15.00 -1.65
N LYS A 2 -10.33 14.79 -0.42
CA LYS A 2 -9.15 15.44 0.10
C LYS A 2 -7.89 14.81 -0.50
N ARG A 3 -6.83 15.63 -0.63
CA ARG A 3 -5.59 15.21 -1.28
C ARG A 3 -5.00 13.90 -0.75
N PHE A 4 -4.94 13.76 0.58
CA PHE A 4 -4.37 12.55 1.16
C PHE A 4 -5.25 11.32 0.93
N ASN A 5 -6.55 11.50 0.75
CA ASN A 5 -7.45 10.40 0.40
C ASN A 5 -7.22 9.96 -1.03
N GLU A 6 -6.85 10.88 -1.91
CA GLU A 6 -6.51 10.53 -3.29
C GLU A 6 -5.27 9.66 -3.34
N LEU A 7 -4.25 10.00 -2.56
CA LEU A 7 -3.04 9.19 -2.49
C LEU A 7 -3.36 7.81 -1.92
N LYS A 8 -4.13 7.76 -0.84
CA LYS A 8 -4.52 6.49 -0.24
C LYS A 8 -5.30 5.64 -1.23
N LEU A 9 -6.22 6.24 -1.97
CA LEU A 9 -6.99 5.54 -3.00
C LEU A 9 -6.07 4.95 -4.07
N GLN A 10 -5.12 5.73 -4.55
CA GLN A 10 -4.15 5.27 -5.54
C GLN A 10 -3.33 4.08 -5.03
N VAL A 11 -2.81 4.20 -3.82
CA VAL A 11 -1.94 3.18 -3.25
C VAL A 11 -2.72 1.89 -3.01
N LEU A 12 -3.88 1.99 -2.37
CA LEU A 12 -4.69 0.80 -2.11
C LEU A 12 -5.18 0.15 -3.40
N SER A 13 -5.52 0.97 -4.41
CA SER A 13 -5.96 0.45 -5.70
C SER A 13 -4.85 -0.35 -6.39
N MET A 14 -3.62 0.13 -6.31
CA MET A 14 -2.50 -0.58 -6.89
C MET A 14 -2.31 -1.94 -6.22
N PHE A 15 -2.33 -1.98 -4.88
CA PHE A 15 -2.21 -3.25 -4.17
C PHE A 15 -3.39 -4.18 -4.43
N ALA A 16 -4.58 -3.62 -4.66
CA ALA A 16 -5.73 -4.45 -5.03
C ALA A 16 -5.57 -5.08 -6.41
N SER A 17 -4.93 -4.35 -7.33
CA SER A 17 -4.76 -4.82 -8.70
C SER A 17 -3.79 -5.99 -8.81
N THR A 18 -3.02 -6.27 -7.78
CA THR A 18 -2.08 -7.39 -7.78
C THR A 18 -2.69 -8.69 -7.25
N GLU A 19 -3.96 -8.68 -6.93
CA GLU A 19 -4.72 -9.87 -6.51
C GLU A 19 -4.10 -10.63 -5.34
N GLY A 20 -3.63 -9.87 -4.35
CA GLY A 20 -3.07 -10.45 -3.14
C GLY A 20 -1.61 -10.85 -3.23
N GLU A 21 -0.96 -10.52 -4.33
CA GLU A 21 0.48 -10.75 -4.50
C GLU A 21 1.27 -9.90 -3.50
N TRP A 22 2.33 -10.50 -2.97
CA TRP A 22 3.24 -9.76 -2.10
C TRP A 22 4.21 -8.92 -2.93
N LEU A 23 4.33 -7.64 -2.58
CA LEU A 23 5.24 -6.72 -3.28
C LEU A 23 6.24 -6.12 -2.30
N GLY A 24 7.49 -6.04 -2.74
CA GLY A 24 8.48 -5.27 -1.99
C GLY A 24 8.18 -3.78 -2.07
N PRO A 25 8.68 -2.98 -1.11
CA PRO A 25 8.37 -1.56 -1.10
C PRO A 25 8.96 -0.81 -2.31
N ASP A 26 10.12 -1.22 -2.80
CA ASP A 26 10.71 -0.59 -3.98
C ASP A 26 9.87 -0.87 -5.23
N GLU A 27 9.44 -2.11 -5.40
CA GLU A 27 8.61 -2.50 -6.53
C GLU A 27 7.27 -1.76 -6.49
N ALA A 28 6.66 -1.67 -5.31
CA ALA A 28 5.40 -0.96 -5.16
C ALA A 28 5.56 0.53 -5.44
N ALA A 29 6.64 1.13 -4.93
CA ALA A 29 6.92 2.54 -5.18
C ALA A 29 7.09 2.82 -6.67
N GLU A 30 7.77 1.92 -7.37
CA GLU A 30 8.00 2.06 -8.80
C GLU A 30 6.70 1.99 -9.60
N ARG A 31 5.85 1.03 -9.27
CA ARG A 31 4.55 0.88 -9.93
C ARG A 31 3.67 2.11 -9.73
N LEU A 32 3.79 2.74 -8.56
CA LEU A 32 3.02 3.93 -8.23
C LEU A 32 3.67 5.22 -8.71
N ARG A 33 4.92 5.15 -9.14
CA ARG A 33 5.75 6.31 -9.41
C ARG A 33 5.79 7.25 -8.20
N PHE A 34 5.90 6.64 -7.04
CA PHE A 34 5.91 7.34 -5.76
C PHE A 34 7.36 7.56 -5.35
N PHE A 35 7.85 8.74 -5.62
CA PHE A 35 9.25 9.08 -5.34
C PHE A 35 9.32 10.32 -4.47
N PRO A 36 10.35 10.44 -3.65
CA PRO A 36 11.46 9.49 -3.51
C PRO A 36 11.01 8.19 -2.84
N THR A 37 11.71 7.11 -3.14
CA THR A 37 11.38 5.78 -2.64
C THR A 37 11.26 5.73 -1.13
N ARG A 38 12.11 6.48 -0.44
CA ARG A 38 12.08 6.53 1.03
C ARG A 38 10.74 7.05 1.56
N ALA A 39 10.15 8.02 0.87
CA ALA A 39 8.84 8.54 1.27
C ALA A 39 7.76 7.47 1.07
N ALA A 40 7.86 6.68 0.01
CA ALA A 40 6.94 5.58 -0.22
C ALA A 40 7.06 4.53 0.88
N TRP A 41 8.27 4.17 1.27
CA TRP A 41 8.51 3.22 2.35
C TRP A 41 7.82 3.67 3.64
N THR A 42 7.99 4.94 3.99
CA THR A 42 7.36 5.52 5.18
C THR A 42 5.84 5.44 5.09
N TYR A 43 5.30 5.71 3.92
CA TYR A 43 3.86 5.69 3.71
C TYR A 43 3.31 4.26 3.82
N PHE A 44 3.97 3.27 3.21
CA PHE A 44 3.53 1.87 3.30
C PHE A 44 3.58 1.37 4.74
N LYS A 45 4.61 1.74 5.48
CA LYS A 45 4.72 1.39 6.89
C LYS A 45 3.56 1.98 7.69
N ARG A 46 3.17 3.21 7.37
CA ARG A 46 2.02 3.86 8.02
C ARG A 46 0.73 3.10 7.73
N LEU A 47 0.51 2.71 6.48
CA LEU A 47 -0.67 1.95 6.11
C LEU A 47 -0.70 0.59 6.81
N TRP A 48 0.47 -0.05 6.93
CA TRP A 48 0.58 -1.29 7.66
C TRP A 48 0.21 -1.10 9.14
N ARG A 49 0.68 -0.03 9.75
CA ARG A 49 0.36 0.27 11.15
C ARG A 49 -1.14 0.51 11.35
N PHE A 50 -1.81 1.05 10.36
CA PHE A 50 -3.26 1.22 10.40
C PHE A 50 -4.03 -0.06 10.03
N GLY A 51 -3.32 -1.12 9.73
CA GLY A 51 -3.95 -2.39 9.38
C GLY A 51 -4.46 -2.49 7.96
N LEU A 52 -4.16 -1.51 7.11
CA LEU A 52 -4.64 -1.49 5.72
C LEU A 52 -3.78 -2.31 4.78
N LEU A 53 -2.53 -2.57 5.18
CA LEU A 53 -1.64 -3.49 4.46
C LEU A 53 -1.18 -4.57 5.42
N GLU A 54 -0.95 -5.76 4.90
CA GLU A 54 -0.24 -6.80 5.62
C GLU A 54 1.23 -6.69 5.25
N ARG A 55 2.10 -7.14 6.14
CA ARG A 55 3.55 -7.11 5.93
C ARG A 55 4.16 -8.42 6.36
N ARG A 56 5.12 -8.89 5.59
CA ARG A 56 5.91 -10.06 5.97
C ARG A 56 7.38 -9.79 5.69
N SER A 57 8.24 -10.52 6.40
CA SER A 57 9.68 -10.51 6.14
C SER A 57 10.07 -11.82 5.47
N ARG A 58 10.89 -11.73 4.44
CA ARG A 58 11.44 -12.91 3.76
C ARG A 58 12.89 -13.11 4.14
N GLY A 59 13.26 -12.73 5.39
CA GLY A 59 14.62 -12.85 5.88
C GLY A 59 15.47 -11.63 5.53
N ARG A 60 16.54 -11.42 6.26
CA ARG A 60 17.55 -10.38 6.02
C ARG A 60 17.00 -9.00 5.61
N GLY A 61 15.96 -8.55 6.31
CA GLY A 61 15.44 -7.22 6.07
C GLY A 61 14.59 -7.06 4.82
N THR A 62 14.30 -8.13 4.09
CA THR A 62 13.45 -8.07 2.92
C THR A 62 11.99 -8.05 3.36
N LEU A 63 11.36 -6.89 3.22
CA LEU A 63 9.95 -6.73 3.57
C LEU A 63 9.09 -6.80 2.33
N GLN A 64 7.87 -7.32 2.50
CA GLN A 64 6.88 -7.32 1.44
C GLN A 64 5.53 -6.93 2.01
N TYR A 65 4.71 -6.31 1.18
CA TYR A 65 3.39 -5.81 1.55
C TYR A 65 2.33 -6.36 0.62
N ARG A 66 1.12 -6.48 1.13
CA ARG A 66 -0.06 -6.74 0.30
C ARG A 66 -1.28 -6.13 0.98
N LEU A 67 -2.34 -5.97 0.23
CA LEU A 67 -3.57 -5.38 0.75
C LEU A 67 -4.19 -6.32 1.79
N SER A 68 -4.54 -5.77 2.95
CA SER A 68 -5.24 -6.52 3.98
C SER A 68 -6.75 -6.52 3.70
N GLU A 69 -7.50 -7.32 4.46
CA GLU A 69 -8.95 -7.29 4.35
C GLU A 69 -9.51 -5.94 4.77
N ALA A 70 -8.96 -5.36 5.84
CA ALA A 70 -9.34 -4.00 6.25
C ALA A 70 -9.00 -2.98 5.17
N GLY A 71 -7.88 -3.18 4.45
CA GLY A 71 -7.51 -2.34 3.33
C GLY A 71 -8.51 -2.41 2.20
N ARG A 72 -9.01 -3.62 1.89
CA ARG A 72 -10.04 -3.80 0.86
C ARG A 72 -11.32 -3.06 1.23
N SER A 73 -11.73 -3.15 2.50
CA SER A 73 -12.90 -2.44 2.99
C SER A 73 -12.73 -0.93 2.89
N ARG A 74 -11.55 -0.43 3.27
CA ARG A 74 -11.26 0.99 3.17
C ARG A 74 -11.26 1.45 1.71
N LEU A 75 -10.74 0.63 0.81
CA LEU A 75 -10.72 0.95 -0.60
C LEU A 75 -12.14 1.07 -1.16
N ARG A 76 -13.02 0.13 -0.81
CA ARG A 76 -14.43 0.22 -1.20
C ARG A 76 -15.08 1.50 -0.71
N TRP A 77 -14.79 1.86 0.55
CA TRP A 77 -15.33 3.08 1.12
C TRP A 77 -14.83 4.32 0.37
N LEU A 78 -13.53 4.37 0.06
CA LEU A 78 -12.95 5.50 -0.67
C LEU A 78 -13.54 5.62 -2.07
N ARG A 79 -13.80 4.49 -2.73
CA ARG A 79 -14.37 4.50 -4.08
C ARG A 79 -15.82 4.97 -4.10
N SER A 80 -16.50 4.91 -2.97
CA SER A 80 -17.89 5.33 -2.87
C SER A 80 -18.06 6.82 -2.53
N GLN A 81 -16.97 7.52 -2.28
CA GLN A 81 -17.03 8.94 -1.94
C GLN A 81 -17.22 9.87 -3.13
#